data_9d6613eca6e65ab0d485287fae6cc990
#
_entry.id   9d6613eca6e65ab0d485287fae6cc990
#
_cell.length_a   1.000
_cell.length_b   1.000
_cell.length_c   1.000
_cell.angle_alpha   90.00
_cell.angle_beta   90.00
_cell.angle_gamma   90.00
#
_symmetry.space_group_name_H-M   'P 1'
#
loop_
_entity.id
_entity.type
_entity.pdbx_description
1 polymer ?
#
loop_
_entity_poly.entity_id
_entity_poly.type
_entity_poly.pdbx_seq_one_letter_code
_entity_poly.pdbx_strand_id
1 'polypeptide(L)'
;MEEKGVYLAIQTPRQVRKKPMYKNGMYRETDKMSDLICENYPMVLVMSRFGIALGFGEKNIGEVCRQNGVDACTFLTVVNFLVEEVNTPVENISKCLSIENLIRYLHNAHDYFLNFRLPHIRRKLVDAISGCPEDDHEVFR
;
A
#
# COMPACT_ATOMS: atom_id res chain seq x y z
N MET A 1 -62.43 -13.42 4.01
CA MET A 1 -61.34 -14.40 4.15
C MET A 1 -60.08 -13.74 3.62
N GLU A 2 -59.23 -13.23 4.51
CA GLU A 2 -58.00 -12.52 4.19
C GLU A 2 -56.83 -13.51 4.17
N GLU A 3 -56.24 -13.72 3.03
CA GLU A 3 -54.97 -14.45 2.92
C GLU A 3 -53.80 -13.52 3.22
N LYS A 4 -53.24 -13.67 4.40
CA LYS A 4 -51.99 -13.03 4.80
C LYS A 4 -50.80 -13.73 4.13
N GLY A 5 -50.28 -13.14 3.06
CA GLY A 5 -49.02 -13.53 2.46
C GLY A 5 -47.85 -13.26 3.43
N VAL A 6 -47.27 -14.34 3.96
CA VAL A 6 -46.06 -14.28 4.80
C VAL A 6 -44.87 -14.08 3.90
N TYR A 7 -44.40 -12.85 3.76
CA TYR A 7 -43.07 -12.59 3.17
C TYR A 7 -41.97 -13.01 4.16
N LEU A 8 -41.45 -14.20 3.92
CA LEU A 8 -40.27 -14.67 4.63
C LEU A 8 -39.06 -13.86 4.12
N ALA A 9 -38.69 -12.80 4.86
CA ALA A 9 -37.48 -12.06 4.62
C ALA A 9 -36.31 -12.97 4.96
N ILE A 10 -35.66 -13.54 3.94
CA ILE A 10 -34.37 -14.23 4.07
C ILE A 10 -33.33 -13.17 4.40
N GLN A 11 -33.09 -12.97 5.69
CA GLN A 11 -31.95 -12.22 6.18
C GLN A 11 -30.71 -13.07 5.96
N THR A 12 -30.03 -12.87 4.84
CA THR A 12 -28.65 -13.31 4.68
C THR A 12 -27.81 -12.60 5.75
N PRO A 13 -27.10 -13.32 6.62
CA PRO A 13 -26.24 -12.68 7.59
C PRO A 13 -25.18 -11.90 6.81
N ARG A 14 -25.19 -10.55 6.91
CA ARG A 14 -24.08 -9.73 6.51
C ARG A 14 -22.84 -10.28 7.21
N GLN A 15 -21.99 -10.95 6.45
CA GLN A 15 -20.64 -11.27 6.93
C GLN A 15 -20.00 -9.94 7.30
N VAL A 16 -19.96 -9.68 8.59
CA VAL A 16 -19.14 -8.61 9.15
C VAL A 16 -17.72 -8.96 8.73
N ARG A 17 -17.21 -8.27 7.70
CA ARG A 17 -15.78 -8.31 7.37
C ARG A 17 -15.08 -7.92 8.66
N LYS A 18 -14.50 -8.91 9.36
CA LYS A 18 -13.59 -8.63 10.46
C LYS A 18 -12.58 -7.64 9.89
N LYS A 19 -12.52 -6.43 10.44
CA LYS A 19 -11.43 -5.49 10.18
C LYS A 19 -10.15 -6.31 10.29
N PRO A 20 -9.24 -6.30 9.30
CA PRO A 20 -7.96 -6.94 9.47
C PRO A 20 -7.38 -6.41 10.78
N MET A 21 -7.05 -7.32 11.67
CA MET A 21 -6.47 -6.99 12.97
C MET A 21 -5.04 -6.54 12.64
N TYR A 22 -4.85 -5.21 12.49
CA TYR A 22 -3.52 -4.65 12.31
C TYR A 22 -2.64 -5.21 13.41
N LYS A 23 -1.51 -5.80 13.01
CA LYS A 23 -0.53 -6.31 13.96
C LYS A 23 -0.01 -5.13 14.77
N ASN A 24 -0.39 -5.05 16.04
CA ASN A 24 0.19 -4.08 16.96
C ASN A 24 1.65 -4.50 17.22
N GLY A 25 2.56 -4.02 16.40
CA GLY A 25 3.99 -4.30 16.54
C GLY A 25 4.74 -4.27 15.20
N MET A 26 6.06 -4.08 15.30
CA MET A 26 6.96 -4.03 14.17
C MET A 26 7.02 -5.36 13.42
N TYR A 27 7.00 -5.31 12.08
CA TYR A 27 7.27 -6.47 11.23
C TYR A 27 8.74 -6.91 11.37
N ARG A 28 8.95 -8.22 11.29
CA ARG A 28 10.27 -8.88 11.41
C ARG A 28 10.57 -9.70 10.17
N GLU A 29 11.83 -10.05 9.96
CA GLU A 29 12.26 -10.90 8.84
C GLU A 29 11.55 -12.26 8.77
N THR A 30 11.17 -12.81 9.93
CA THR A 30 10.48 -14.08 10.07
C THR A 30 8.99 -14.05 9.74
N ASP A 31 8.40 -12.85 9.67
CA ASP A 31 6.98 -12.70 9.35
C ASP A 31 6.75 -12.99 7.87
N LYS A 32 5.56 -13.52 7.52
CA LYS A 32 5.23 -13.81 6.13
C LYS A 32 5.01 -12.52 5.35
N MET A 33 5.53 -12.47 4.13
CA MET A 33 5.31 -11.34 3.23
C MET A 33 3.84 -11.19 2.85
N SER A 34 3.10 -12.29 2.75
CA SER A 34 1.65 -12.28 2.52
C SER A 34 0.88 -11.56 3.63
N ASP A 35 1.25 -11.77 4.90
CA ASP A 35 0.59 -11.15 6.04
C ASP A 35 0.79 -9.63 6.03
N LEU A 36 2.02 -9.17 5.75
CA LEU A 36 2.32 -7.75 5.59
C LEU A 36 1.38 -7.07 4.58
N ILE A 37 1.15 -7.70 3.43
CA ILE A 37 0.30 -7.13 2.36
C ILE A 37 -1.18 -7.22 2.72
N CYS A 38 -1.63 -8.35 3.29
CA CYS A 38 -3.02 -8.53 3.68
C CYS A 38 -3.44 -7.55 4.78
N GLU A 39 -2.53 -7.25 5.69
CA GLU A 39 -2.75 -6.29 6.77
C GLU A 39 -2.60 -4.84 6.30
N ASN A 40 -1.67 -4.58 5.38
CA ASN A 40 -1.32 -3.25 4.90
C ASN A 40 -1.17 -3.21 3.37
N TYR A 41 -2.28 -3.18 2.65
CA TYR A 41 -2.30 -3.14 1.19
C TYR A 41 -1.37 -2.07 0.55
N PRO A 42 -1.22 -0.85 1.10
CA PRO A 42 -0.27 0.13 0.55
C PRO A 42 1.18 -0.35 0.47
N MET A 43 1.56 -1.39 1.23
CA MET A 43 2.91 -1.98 1.20
C MET A 43 3.25 -2.63 -0.15
N VAL A 44 2.27 -2.96 -0.98
CA VAL A 44 2.49 -3.38 -2.38
C VAL A 44 3.29 -2.31 -3.16
N LEU A 45 3.01 -1.03 -2.95
CA LEU A 45 3.77 0.06 -3.58
C LEU A 45 5.20 0.15 -3.04
N VAL A 46 5.38 -0.08 -1.74
CA VAL A 46 6.71 -0.10 -1.13
C VAL A 46 7.55 -1.23 -1.71
N MET A 47 6.98 -2.44 -1.82
CA MET A 47 7.63 -3.60 -2.46
C MET A 47 8.04 -3.30 -3.90
N SER A 48 7.12 -2.75 -4.70
CA SER A 48 7.39 -2.37 -6.09
C SER A 48 8.56 -1.38 -6.20
N ARG A 49 8.66 -0.42 -5.29
CA ARG A 49 9.77 0.55 -5.25
C ARG A 49 11.10 -0.10 -4.89
N PHE A 50 11.10 -1.16 -4.09
CA PHE A 50 12.30 -1.98 -3.85
C PHE A 50 12.60 -2.96 -5.00
N GLY A 51 11.75 -3.04 -6.02
CA GLY A 51 11.87 -3.97 -7.14
C GLY A 51 11.43 -5.40 -6.80
N ILE A 52 10.66 -5.58 -5.73
CA ILE A 52 10.12 -6.86 -5.33
C ILE A 52 8.79 -7.11 -6.06
N ALA A 53 8.75 -8.16 -6.89
CA ALA A 53 7.55 -8.58 -7.59
C ALA A 53 6.63 -9.44 -6.71
N LEU A 54 5.34 -9.48 -7.04
CA LEU A 54 4.39 -10.40 -6.45
C LEU A 54 4.69 -11.85 -6.88
N GLY A 55 4.12 -12.83 -6.15
CA GLY A 55 4.32 -14.26 -6.45
C GLY A 55 5.32 -14.95 -5.54
N PHE A 56 5.60 -14.40 -4.38
CA PHE A 56 6.52 -14.96 -3.37
C PHE A 56 5.93 -16.15 -2.56
N GLY A 57 4.62 -16.45 -2.68
CA GLY A 57 3.96 -17.55 -1.97
C GLY A 57 3.99 -17.39 -0.46
N GLU A 58 4.35 -18.47 0.24
CA GLU A 58 4.39 -18.54 1.71
C GLU A 58 5.73 -18.07 2.32
N LYS A 59 6.60 -17.44 1.54
CA LYS A 59 7.93 -17.03 1.99
C LYS A 59 7.87 -15.90 3.01
N ASN A 60 8.83 -15.90 3.92
CA ASN A 60 9.00 -14.82 4.88
C ASN A 60 9.67 -13.58 4.25
N ILE A 61 9.59 -12.45 4.94
CA ILE A 61 10.11 -11.16 4.45
C ILE A 61 11.61 -11.25 4.15
N GLY A 62 12.40 -11.87 5.03
CA GLY A 62 13.85 -12.00 4.83
C GLY A 62 14.21 -12.86 3.62
N GLU A 63 13.46 -13.92 3.34
CA GLU A 63 13.66 -14.76 2.15
C GLU A 63 13.35 -14.00 0.86
N VAL A 64 12.23 -13.27 0.84
CA VAL A 64 11.82 -12.48 -0.33
C VAL A 64 12.83 -11.36 -0.59
N CYS A 65 13.28 -10.66 0.44
CA CYS A 65 14.30 -9.62 0.31
C CYS A 65 15.61 -10.19 -0.27
N ARG A 66 16.09 -11.30 0.27
CA ARG A 66 17.32 -11.98 -0.20
C ARG A 66 17.23 -12.39 -1.66
N GLN A 67 16.09 -12.95 -2.09
CA GLN A 67 15.88 -13.37 -3.50
C GLN A 67 15.88 -12.21 -4.48
N ASN A 68 15.50 -11.01 -4.03
CA ASN A 68 15.44 -9.82 -4.87
C ASN A 68 16.66 -8.89 -4.69
N GLY A 69 17.70 -9.32 -3.96
CA GLY A 69 18.88 -8.49 -3.70
C GLY A 69 18.56 -7.22 -2.91
N VAL A 70 17.58 -7.30 -2.02
CA VAL A 70 17.16 -6.20 -1.15
C VAL A 70 17.65 -6.47 0.27
N ASP A 71 18.26 -5.45 0.89
CA ASP A 71 18.62 -5.53 2.30
C ASP A 71 17.36 -5.57 3.18
N ALA A 72 17.18 -6.66 3.92
CA ALA A 72 15.99 -6.89 4.73
C ALA A 72 15.85 -5.85 5.86
N CYS A 73 16.96 -5.38 6.43
CA CYS A 73 16.92 -4.35 7.46
C CYS A 73 16.43 -3.01 6.91
N THR A 74 16.92 -2.60 5.74
CA THR A 74 16.46 -1.38 5.06
C THR A 74 14.99 -1.49 4.68
N PHE A 75 14.56 -2.63 4.13
CA PHE A 75 13.15 -2.86 3.78
C PHE A 75 12.24 -2.74 5.01
N LEU A 76 12.56 -3.46 6.08
CA LEU A 76 11.79 -3.45 7.32
C LEU A 76 11.78 -2.09 8.01
N THR A 77 12.88 -1.35 7.94
CA THR A 77 12.94 0.02 8.46
C THR A 77 11.93 0.92 7.76
N VAL A 78 11.88 0.89 6.42
CA VAL A 78 10.91 1.67 5.64
C VAL A 78 9.47 1.21 5.91
N VAL A 79 9.23 -0.10 5.93
CA VAL A 79 7.90 -0.68 6.20
C VAL A 79 7.39 -0.26 7.58
N ASN A 80 8.18 -0.49 8.62
CA ASN A 80 7.78 -0.18 10.00
C ASN A 80 7.60 1.32 10.21
N PHE A 81 8.44 2.15 9.61
CA PHE A 81 8.28 3.60 9.63
C PHE A 81 6.95 4.06 9.02
N LEU A 82 6.50 3.42 7.93
CA LEU A 82 5.25 3.77 7.25
C LEU A 82 4.01 3.20 7.96
N VAL A 83 4.15 2.11 8.71
CA VAL A 83 3.04 1.46 9.43
C VAL A 83 2.78 2.11 10.78
N GLU A 84 3.83 2.51 11.50
CA GLU A 84 3.71 2.99 12.89
C GLU A 84 3.49 4.51 13.06
N GLU A 85 3.22 5.27 11.98
CA GLU A 85 3.04 6.72 12.10
C GLU A 85 3.93 7.38 13.18
N VAL A 86 5.25 7.21 13.03
CA VAL A 86 6.28 8.03 13.69
C VAL A 86 6.32 8.00 15.23
N ASN A 87 6.78 6.90 15.81
CA ASN A 87 7.32 6.94 17.18
C ASN A 87 8.65 6.19 17.35
N THR A 88 9.28 5.74 16.27
CA THR A 88 10.57 5.06 16.37
C THR A 88 11.69 6.09 16.57
N PRO A 89 12.54 5.98 17.60
CA PRO A 89 13.69 6.87 17.78
C PRO A 89 14.62 6.76 16.57
N VAL A 90 14.88 7.90 15.93
CA VAL A 90 15.71 8.02 14.70
C VAL A 90 17.11 7.40 14.89
N GLU A 91 17.60 7.33 16.12
CA GLU A 91 18.92 6.80 16.46
C GLU A 91 19.11 5.31 16.13
N ASN A 92 18.05 4.52 16.12
CA ASN A 92 18.10 3.09 15.80
C ASN A 92 17.96 2.82 14.29
N ILE A 93 17.44 3.77 13.53
CA ILE A 93 17.20 3.66 12.08
C ILE A 93 18.51 3.71 11.29
N SER A 94 19.47 4.52 11.73
CA SER A 94 20.70 4.79 10.96
C SER A 94 21.72 3.64 10.94
N LYS A 95 21.61 2.67 11.85
CA LYS A 95 22.65 1.64 12.06
C LYS A 95 22.64 0.50 11.03
N CYS A 96 21.53 0.27 10.33
CA CYS A 96 21.41 -0.86 9.41
C CYS A 96 20.84 -0.47 8.03
N LEU A 97 20.77 0.83 7.70
CA LEU A 97 20.31 1.27 6.40
C LEU A 97 21.36 1.07 5.30
N SER A 98 21.04 0.28 4.29
CA SER A 98 21.79 0.25 3.04
C SER A 98 21.46 1.49 2.20
N ILE A 99 22.42 2.40 2.07
CA ILE A 99 22.27 3.63 1.28
C ILE A 99 21.92 3.29 -0.18
N GLU A 100 22.54 2.27 -0.75
CA GLU A 100 22.29 1.82 -2.12
C GLU A 100 20.83 1.39 -2.31
N ASN A 101 20.29 0.58 -1.39
CA ASN A 101 18.91 0.14 -1.44
C ASN A 101 17.92 1.29 -1.26
N LEU A 102 18.25 2.26 -0.40
CA LEU A 102 17.45 3.45 -0.17
C LEU A 102 17.42 4.36 -1.43
N ILE A 103 18.58 4.59 -2.05
CA ILE A 103 18.65 5.36 -3.31
C ILE A 103 17.84 4.68 -4.39
N ARG A 104 17.96 3.36 -4.55
CA ARG A 104 17.15 2.59 -5.51
C ARG A 104 15.65 2.72 -5.25
N TYR A 105 15.23 2.63 -4.00
CA TYR A 105 13.84 2.84 -3.59
C TYR A 105 13.33 4.24 -3.97
N LEU A 106 14.10 5.28 -3.67
CA LEU A 106 13.74 6.66 -3.97
C LEU A 106 13.72 6.93 -5.49
N HIS A 107 14.66 6.38 -6.24
CA HIS A 107 14.70 6.49 -7.70
C HIS A 107 13.46 5.85 -8.33
N ASN A 108 13.13 4.62 -7.95
CA ASN A 108 11.94 3.93 -8.45
C ASN A 108 10.64 4.65 -8.04
N ALA A 109 10.60 5.24 -6.85
CA ALA A 109 9.48 6.07 -6.42
C ALA A 109 9.32 7.33 -7.30
N HIS A 110 10.43 7.98 -7.64
CA HIS A 110 10.47 9.16 -8.50
C HIS A 110 10.01 8.83 -9.93
N ASP A 111 10.52 7.74 -10.50
CA ASP A 111 10.11 7.27 -11.83
C ASP A 111 8.61 6.94 -11.89
N TYR A 112 8.07 6.28 -10.87
CA TYR A 112 6.63 6.04 -10.76
C TYR A 112 5.83 7.35 -10.76
N PHE A 113 6.27 8.36 -10.02
CA PHE A 113 5.59 9.65 -9.97
C PHE A 113 5.63 10.36 -11.32
N LEU A 114 6.80 10.49 -11.94
CA LEU A 114 6.99 11.24 -13.19
C LEU A 114 6.33 10.54 -14.38
N ASN A 115 6.51 9.23 -14.50
CA ASN A 115 6.13 8.50 -15.71
C ASN A 115 4.71 7.93 -15.65
N PHE A 116 4.14 7.78 -14.47
CA PHE A 116 2.81 7.21 -14.30
C PHE A 116 1.84 8.14 -13.57
N ARG A 117 2.18 8.57 -12.34
CA ARG A 117 1.22 9.26 -11.47
C ARG A 117 0.86 10.66 -11.98
N LEU A 118 1.83 11.48 -12.32
CA LEU A 118 1.61 12.83 -12.81
C LEU A 118 0.88 12.88 -14.16
N PRO A 119 1.25 12.09 -15.19
CA PRO A 119 0.49 12.03 -16.43
C PRO A 119 -0.96 11.58 -16.23
N HIS A 120 -1.18 10.63 -15.30
CA HIS A 120 -2.54 10.18 -14.98
C HIS A 120 -3.38 11.27 -14.33
N ILE A 121 -2.82 11.99 -13.35
CA ILE A 121 -3.50 13.10 -12.67
C ILE A 121 -3.80 14.22 -13.69
N ARG A 122 -2.82 14.58 -14.53
CA ARG A 122 -3.02 15.59 -15.57
C ARG A 122 -4.16 15.23 -16.51
N ARG A 123 -4.22 13.99 -16.99
CA ARG A 123 -5.31 13.52 -17.85
C ARG A 123 -6.66 13.63 -17.15
N LYS A 124 -6.76 13.17 -15.91
CA LYS A 124 -7.99 13.26 -15.12
C LYS A 124 -8.45 14.69 -14.90
N LEU A 125 -7.51 15.62 -14.69
CA LEU A 125 -7.80 17.03 -14.52
C LEU A 125 -8.33 17.63 -15.83
N VAL A 126 -7.68 17.35 -16.96
CA VAL A 126 -8.13 17.80 -18.29
C VAL A 126 -9.54 17.26 -18.59
N ASP A 127 -9.78 15.98 -18.34
CA ASP A 127 -11.10 15.36 -18.54
C ASP A 127 -12.18 16.05 -17.69
N ALA A 128 -11.86 16.36 -16.42
CA ALA A 128 -12.78 17.06 -15.52
C ALA A 128 -13.09 18.48 -15.99
N ILE A 129 -12.08 19.25 -16.39
CA ILE A 129 -12.26 20.63 -16.91
C ILE A 129 -13.07 20.62 -18.20
N SER A 130 -12.81 19.67 -19.12
CA SER A 130 -13.55 19.56 -20.39
C SER A 130 -15.00 19.15 -20.21
N GLY A 131 -15.35 18.54 -19.07
CA GLY A 131 -16.72 18.17 -18.72
C GLY A 131 -17.49 19.25 -17.94
N CYS A 132 -16.83 20.35 -17.54
CA CYS A 132 -17.49 21.47 -16.87
C CYS A 132 -18.20 22.40 -17.87
N PRO A 133 -19.37 22.99 -17.52
CA PRO A 133 -19.97 24.08 -18.29
C PRO A 133 -18.99 25.24 -18.46
N GLU A 134 -19.10 25.97 -19.58
CA GLU A 134 -18.19 27.08 -19.91
C GLU A 134 -18.09 28.18 -18.82
N ASP A 135 -19.17 28.36 -18.05
CA ASP A 135 -19.23 29.36 -16.97
C ASP A 135 -18.32 29.04 -15.78
N ASP A 136 -17.94 27.76 -15.60
CA ASP A 136 -17.09 27.32 -14.48
C ASP A 136 -15.59 27.27 -14.83
N HIS A 137 -15.21 27.53 -16.08
CA HIS A 137 -13.81 27.47 -16.52
C HIS A 137 -12.92 28.56 -15.90
N GLU A 138 -13.48 29.65 -15.38
CA GLU A 138 -12.69 30.74 -14.74
C GLU A 138 -12.10 30.29 -13.40
N VAL A 139 -12.69 29.32 -12.73
CA VAL A 139 -12.22 28.81 -11.43
C VAL A 139 -10.89 28.04 -11.54
N PHE A 140 -10.55 27.56 -12.75
CA PHE A 140 -9.37 26.71 -12.99
C PHE A 140 -8.21 27.43 -13.71
N ARG A 141 -8.30 28.76 -13.86
CA ARG A 141 -7.21 29.61 -14.36
C ARG A 141 -6.42 30.19 -13.20
#